data_9674c27f6f5a923fb74032f92f635dab
#
_entry.id   9674c27f6f5a923fb74032f92f635dab
#
_cell.length_a   1.000
_cell.length_b   1.000
_cell.length_c   1.000
_cell.angle_alpha   90.00
_cell.angle_beta   90.00
_cell.angle_gamma   90.00
#
_symmetry.space_group_name_H-M   'P 1'
#
loop_
_entity.id
_entity.type
_entity.pdbx_description
1 polymer ?
#
loop_
_entity_poly.entity_id
_entity_poly.type
_entity_poly.pdbx_seq_one_letter_code
_entity_poly.pdbx_strand_id
1 'polypeptide(L)'
;MIEKHTYYALTLAGVLLMHVVPAICGDGVTHPACLSECLETKDIKVTLVQKRQNYCSDHKTRDTDIRSPKSVAVHPDGSKFYVNSLEGMRTVVFEVPTGKKIKTVHHRFDGSDKELWADESGYYTFKDKRRNPRTFSGKPVESAFSHKGKYLWITYYRRSYDINAQEPSAVAVLDTERDTIIRMFETGPLPKMIAVSDDGTRLAVTHWGDNTVGVMDISSDRPEDWHYISNYVIGSKLSLDYSRTEPVNRDNGSGHCLRGTLFTPDNRYLLVGCMGGAGGIAVIDLEASSYLGRIVGLKPNVRHLICKNGYLYASINTAGYVQRAEMTSVYSAIAELDGKRETARINGWESCKVFPGARTIVASPDGQFIFAACNFSSRIAVVETKTMSMIGSVRADSYPVGLAITRDGHYLFSTSQGNSSDGGNAVDIYRIEYK
;
A
#
# COMPACT_ATOMS: atom_id res chain seq x y z
N MET A 1 3.02 -47.72 7.19
CA MET A 1 4.36 -47.17 7.47
C MET A 1 4.28 -45.70 7.12
N ILE A 2 4.19 -44.87 8.16
CA ILE A 2 3.95 -43.43 8.07
C ILE A 2 5.26 -42.77 8.44
N GLU A 3 5.93 -42.13 7.48
CA GLU A 3 7.10 -41.29 7.78
C GLU A 3 6.64 -39.87 8.12
N LYS A 4 6.98 -39.47 9.35
CA LYS A 4 6.86 -38.13 9.85
C LYS A 4 8.10 -37.31 9.47
N HIS A 5 7.97 -36.30 8.65
CA HIS A 5 9.03 -35.30 8.50
C HIS A 5 8.90 -34.23 9.58
N THR A 6 9.87 -34.24 10.48
CA THR A 6 10.05 -33.27 11.56
C THR A 6 10.89 -32.12 11.02
N TYR A 7 10.36 -30.89 11.02
CA TYR A 7 11.15 -29.69 10.74
C TYR A 7 11.84 -29.21 12.02
N TYR A 8 13.17 -29.20 12.00
CA TYR A 8 14.01 -28.62 13.04
C TYR A 8 14.02 -27.09 12.91
N ALA A 9 13.55 -26.40 13.95
CA ALA A 9 13.79 -24.98 14.15
C ALA A 9 15.16 -24.77 14.76
N LEU A 10 16.08 -24.14 14.03
CA LEU A 10 17.37 -23.69 14.56
C LEU A 10 17.18 -22.30 15.20
N THR A 11 17.16 -22.27 16.52
CA THR A 11 17.33 -21.07 17.33
C THR A 11 18.82 -20.78 17.47
N LEU A 12 19.31 -19.71 16.85
CA LEU A 12 20.62 -19.11 17.18
C LEU A 12 20.35 -17.83 17.99
N ALA A 13 20.54 -17.95 19.30
CA ALA A 13 20.65 -16.83 20.23
C ALA A 13 22.08 -16.28 20.16
N GLY A 14 22.26 -15.17 19.46
CA GLY A 14 23.48 -14.36 19.51
C GLY A 14 23.20 -13.05 20.24
N VAL A 15 23.51 -12.99 21.53
CA VAL A 15 23.44 -11.75 22.31
C VAL A 15 24.65 -10.91 21.97
N LEU A 16 24.48 -9.88 21.12
CA LEU A 16 25.48 -8.82 20.95
C LEU A 16 25.10 -7.65 21.86
N LEU A 17 25.81 -7.52 22.97
CA LEU A 17 25.76 -6.31 23.82
C LEU A 17 26.38 -5.16 23.04
N MET A 18 25.58 -4.33 22.37
CA MET A 18 26.02 -3.01 21.92
C MET A 18 25.85 -2.01 23.06
N HIS A 19 26.97 -1.45 23.50
CA HIS A 19 27.00 -0.30 24.40
C HIS A 19 26.36 0.90 23.67
N VAL A 20 25.18 1.33 24.13
CA VAL A 20 24.49 2.53 23.65
C VAL A 20 25.11 3.73 24.33
N VAL A 21 25.81 4.57 23.58
CA VAL A 21 26.25 5.89 24.07
C VAL A 21 25.05 6.83 24.00
N PRO A 22 24.60 7.45 25.09
CA PRO A 22 23.46 8.36 25.04
C PRO A 22 23.86 9.68 24.37
N ALA A 23 23.08 10.09 23.36
CA ALA A 23 23.14 11.43 22.80
C ALA A 23 22.43 12.40 23.76
N ILE A 24 23.11 13.45 24.19
CA ILE A 24 22.58 14.48 25.09
C ILE A 24 21.83 15.50 24.22
N CYS A 25 20.50 15.59 24.38
CA CYS A 25 19.73 16.74 23.90
C CYS A 25 19.85 17.90 24.92
N GLY A 26 20.02 19.12 24.39
CA GLY A 26 20.59 20.27 25.08
C GLY A 26 19.76 21.00 26.15
N ASP A 27 18.93 20.32 26.95
CA ASP A 27 18.17 20.94 28.06
C ASP A 27 18.16 20.10 29.37
N GLY A 28 19.12 19.22 29.56
CA GLY A 28 19.39 18.61 30.86
C GLY A 28 18.29 17.73 31.46
N VAL A 29 17.23 17.42 30.73
CA VAL A 29 16.16 16.50 31.15
C VAL A 29 16.27 15.20 30.35
N THR A 30 16.85 14.18 30.94
CA THR A 30 16.88 12.83 30.34
C THR A 30 15.49 12.18 30.45
N HIS A 31 14.69 12.23 29.40
CA HIS A 31 13.55 11.34 29.25
C HIS A 31 14.05 9.99 28.67
N PRO A 32 13.91 8.87 29.35
CA PRO A 32 14.40 7.56 28.87
C PRO A 32 13.71 7.10 27.56
N ALA A 33 12.57 7.68 27.21
CA ALA A 33 11.80 7.33 26.01
C ALA A 33 12.28 8.01 24.71
N CYS A 34 13.14 9.04 24.78
CA CYS A 34 13.47 9.90 23.64
C CYS A 34 14.54 9.31 22.69
N LEU A 35 15.34 8.36 23.12
CA LEU A 35 16.56 7.94 22.42
C LEU A 35 16.38 6.95 21.26
N SER A 36 15.18 6.36 21.08
CA SER A 36 14.92 5.39 20.01
C SER A 36 13.98 5.89 18.90
N GLU A 37 13.44 7.08 19.01
CA GLU A 37 12.34 7.62 18.18
C GLU A 37 12.79 8.83 17.32
N CYS A 38 14.07 9.11 17.27
CA CYS A 38 14.66 10.20 16.50
C CYS A 38 15.82 9.69 15.65
N LEU A 39 15.84 10.07 14.38
CA LEU A 39 17.01 10.02 13.51
C LEU A 39 17.49 11.44 13.25
N GLU A 40 18.75 11.71 13.47
CA GLU A 40 19.37 12.98 13.13
C GLU A 40 20.66 12.73 12.36
N THR A 41 20.76 13.32 11.17
CA THR A 41 21.95 13.31 10.30
C THR A 41 22.35 14.75 9.96
N LYS A 42 23.37 14.91 9.13
CA LYS A 42 23.77 16.24 8.63
C LYS A 42 22.70 16.89 7.74
N ASP A 43 21.87 16.08 7.05
CA ASP A 43 20.95 16.56 6.01
C ASP A 43 19.47 16.52 6.43
N ILE A 44 19.11 15.64 7.39
CA ILE A 44 17.74 15.43 7.81
C ILE A 44 17.63 15.01 9.27
N LYS A 45 16.55 15.49 9.91
CA LYS A 45 16.09 15.02 11.22
C LYS A 45 14.66 14.51 11.12
N VAL A 46 14.41 13.31 11.62
CA VAL A 46 13.08 12.67 11.65
C VAL A 46 12.76 12.31 13.11
N THR A 47 11.70 12.88 13.65
CA THR A 47 11.33 12.73 15.07
C THR A 47 9.89 12.28 15.21
N LEU A 48 9.62 11.21 15.96
CA LEU A 48 8.25 10.83 16.34
C LEU A 48 7.67 11.92 17.26
N VAL A 49 6.59 12.57 16.81
CA VAL A 49 5.98 13.68 17.57
C VAL A 49 4.61 13.33 18.11
N GLN A 50 3.93 12.36 17.52
CA GLN A 50 2.57 11.96 17.91
C GLN A 50 2.34 10.49 17.61
N LYS A 51 1.55 9.82 18.46
CA LYS A 51 1.06 8.46 18.23
C LYS A 51 -0.44 8.39 18.53
N ARG A 52 -1.18 7.61 17.72
CA ARG A 52 -2.54 7.17 18.01
C ARG A 52 -2.54 5.65 18.05
N GLN A 53 -3.10 5.04 19.08
CA GLN A 53 -3.03 3.60 19.28
C GLN A 53 -4.29 3.06 19.95
N ASN A 54 -4.76 1.89 19.52
CA ASN A 54 -5.96 1.28 20.09
C ASN A 54 -5.74 0.80 21.53
N TYR A 55 -4.73 -0.05 21.71
CA TYR A 55 -4.46 -0.71 22.98
C TYR A 55 -3.35 0.00 23.76
N CYS A 56 -3.67 1.14 24.37
CA CYS A 56 -2.76 1.85 25.25
C CYS A 56 -3.50 2.35 26.50
N SER A 57 -2.74 2.55 27.57
CA SER A 57 -3.27 3.09 28.84
C SER A 57 -3.49 4.59 28.81
N ASP A 58 -2.78 5.30 27.90
CA ASP A 58 -2.91 6.75 27.78
C ASP A 58 -4.17 7.13 26.98
N HIS A 59 -5.13 7.70 27.66
CA HIS A 59 -6.40 8.14 27.08
C HIS A 59 -6.24 9.27 26.03
N LYS A 60 -5.13 10.03 26.06
CA LYS A 60 -4.88 11.12 25.10
C LYS A 60 -4.46 10.59 23.73
N THR A 61 -3.79 9.45 23.71
CA THR A 61 -3.31 8.80 22.48
C THR A 61 -4.20 7.64 22.04
N ARG A 62 -5.09 7.16 22.92
CA ARG A 62 -5.96 6.02 22.66
C ARG A 62 -7.02 6.35 21.62
N ASP A 63 -7.14 5.47 20.62
CA ASP A 63 -8.22 5.48 19.64
C ASP A 63 -8.68 4.07 19.30
N THR A 64 -9.87 3.69 19.79
CA THR A 64 -10.44 2.35 19.63
C THR A 64 -10.90 2.04 18.21
N ASP A 65 -10.95 3.04 17.32
CA ASP A 65 -11.30 2.85 15.92
C ASP A 65 -10.11 2.34 15.08
N ILE A 66 -8.89 2.45 15.60
CA ILE A 66 -7.68 1.95 14.93
C ILE A 66 -7.51 0.46 15.24
N ARG A 67 -7.90 -0.41 14.29
CA ARG A 67 -7.73 -1.87 14.40
C ARG A 67 -7.10 -2.43 13.14
N SER A 68 -5.89 -2.97 13.27
CA SER A 68 -5.08 -3.46 12.16
C SER A 68 -5.02 -2.43 11.00
N PRO A 69 -4.54 -1.18 11.26
CA PRO A 69 -4.54 -0.14 10.26
C PRO A 69 -3.63 -0.52 9.09
N LYS A 70 -4.13 -0.39 7.85
CA LYS A 70 -3.47 -0.92 6.65
C LYS A 70 -2.75 0.14 5.85
N SER A 71 -3.42 1.21 5.54
CA SER A 71 -2.86 2.32 4.78
C SER A 71 -3.16 3.65 5.45
N VAL A 72 -2.38 4.63 5.11
CA VAL A 72 -2.60 6.04 5.43
C VAL A 72 -2.48 6.85 4.15
N ALA A 73 -3.35 7.84 3.98
CA ALA A 73 -3.34 8.77 2.86
C ALA A 73 -3.49 10.20 3.38
N VAL A 74 -2.58 11.09 3.03
CA VAL A 74 -2.64 12.51 3.41
C VAL A 74 -3.36 13.28 2.32
N HIS A 75 -4.35 14.08 2.70
CA HIS A 75 -5.06 14.94 1.77
C HIS A 75 -4.08 15.89 1.06
N PRO A 76 -4.21 16.14 -0.26
CA PRO A 76 -3.24 16.95 -1.01
C PRO A 76 -3.05 18.38 -0.50
N ASP A 77 -4.03 18.96 0.21
CA ASP A 77 -3.91 20.28 0.84
C ASP A 77 -3.16 20.27 2.18
N GLY A 78 -2.83 19.08 2.70
CA GLY A 78 -2.09 18.90 3.95
C GLY A 78 -2.92 19.09 5.22
N SER A 79 -4.23 19.30 5.14
CA SER A 79 -5.08 19.61 6.31
C SER A 79 -5.43 18.38 7.15
N LYS A 80 -5.60 17.23 6.51
CA LYS A 80 -6.05 15.98 7.15
C LYS A 80 -5.45 14.73 6.54
N PHE A 81 -5.53 13.63 7.26
CA PHE A 81 -5.13 12.31 6.77
C PHE A 81 -6.15 11.24 7.13
N TYR A 82 -6.20 10.21 6.30
CA TYR A 82 -7.13 9.10 6.37
C TYR A 82 -6.40 7.81 6.70
N VAL A 83 -6.91 7.05 7.64
CA VAL A 83 -6.35 5.77 8.08
C VAL A 83 -7.35 4.65 7.84
N ASN A 84 -7.02 3.71 6.98
CA ASN A 84 -7.83 2.53 6.74
C ASN A 84 -7.63 1.49 7.84
N SER A 85 -8.58 1.41 8.75
CA SER A 85 -8.65 0.45 9.85
C SER A 85 -9.26 -0.86 9.35
N LEU A 86 -8.40 -1.79 8.88
CA LEU A 86 -8.80 -3.02 8.17
C LEU A 86 -9.80 -3.85 8.98
N GLU A 87 -9.39 -4.28 10.18
CA GLU A 87 -10.24 -5.10 11.06
C GLU A 87 -11.28 -4.26 11.83
N GLY A 88 -11.12 -2.94 11.83
CA GLY A 88 -12.13 -2.01 12.32
C GLY A 88 -13.28 -1.80 11.34
N MET A 89 -13.10 -2.14 10.05
CA MET A 89 -14.07 -1.89 8.97
C MET A 89 -14.49 -0.43 8.90
N ARG A 90 -13.50 0.47 9.00
CA ARG A 90 -13.72 1.92 9.00
C ARG A 90 -12.50 2.67 8.49
N THR A 91 -12.72 3.88 8.02
CA THR A 91 -11.66 4.85 7.75
C THR A 91 -11.75 5.94 8.80
N VAL A 92 -10.64 6.18 9.50
CA VAL A 92 -10.57 7.22 10.53
C VAL A 92 -9.87 8.43 9.95
N VAL A 93 -10.49 9.60 10.10
CA VAL A 93 -10.01 10.89 9.59
C VAL A 93 -9.41 11.68 10.74
N PHE A 94 -8.19 12.18 10.54
CA PHE A 94 -7.45 12.96 11.54
C PHE A 94 -6.94 14.25 10.94
N GLU A 95 -6.80 15.26 11.78
CA GLU A 95 -6.18 16.55 11.48
C GLU A 95 -4.65 16.45 11.43
N VAL A 96 -4.03 17.11 10.48
CA VAL A 96 -2.57 17.27 10.38
C VAL A 96 -2.17 18.60 11.06
N PRO A 97 -1.09 18.64 11.85
CA PRO A 97 -0.26 17.52 12.31
C PRO A 97 -0.69 16.93 13.65
N THR A 98 -1.76 17.44 14.25
CA THR A 98 -2.15 17.19 15.64
C THR A 98 -2.59 15.74 15.89
N GLY A 99 -3.00 15.02 14.84
CA GLY A 99 -3.59 13.70 14.97
C GLY A 99 -4.92 13.73 15.75
N LYS A 100 -5.57 14.89 15.87
CA LYS A 100 -6.91 14.99 16.45
C LYS A 100 -7.92 14.33 15.52
N LYS A 101 -8.73 13.43 16.05
CA LYS A 101 -9.77 12.76 15.27
C LYS A 101 -10.82 13.78 14.81
N ILE A 102 -11.10 13.79 13.51
CA ILE A 102 -12.18 14.58 12.88
C ILE A 102 -13.43 13.73 12.75
N LYS A 103 -13.30 12.51 12.16
CA LYS A 103 -14.45 11.66 11.84
C LYS A 103 -14.06 10.19 11.79
N THR A 104 -15.03 9.32 11.99
CA THR A 104 -14.94 7.89 11.67
C THR A 104 -15.98 7.56 10.61
N VAL A 105 -15.52 7.05 9.46
CA VAL A 105 -16.38 6.58 8.36
C VAL A 105 -16.52 5.08 8.47
N HIS A 106 -17.74 4.59 8.66
CA HIS A 106 -18.05 3.18 8.77
C HIS A 106 -18.26 2.58 7.38
N HIS A 107 -17.66 1.42 7.15
CA HIS A 107 -17.81 0.66 5.90
C HIS A 107 -18.77 -0.51 6.10
N ARG A 108 -20.02 -0.18 6.41
CA ARG A 108 -21.10 -1.15 6.57
C ARG A 108 -22.25 -0.72 5.67
N PHE A 109 -22.65 -1.62 4.79
CA PHE A 109 -23.66 -1.37 3.76
C PHE A 109 -24.80 -2.36 3.90
N ASP A 110 -26.00 -1.88 3.62
CA ASP A 110 -27.22 -2.68 3.63
C ASP A 110 -28.18 -2.28 2.50
N GLY A 111 -29.44 -2.73 2.55
CA GLY A 111 -30.41 -2.49 1.49
C GLY A 111 -30.80 -1.01 1.28
N SER A 112 -30.54 -0.15 2.29
CA SER A 112 -30.80 1.30 2.18
C SER A 112 -29.75 2.03 1.35
N ASP A 113 -28.55 1.43 1.15
CA ASP A 113 -27.42 2.01 0.43
C ASP A 113 -27.44 1.72 -1.08
N LYS A 114 -28.58 1.27 -1.63
CA LYS A 114 -28.69 0.87 -3.04
C LYS A 114 -28.28 1.97 -4.02
N GLU A 115 -28.56 3.21 -3.68
CA GLU A 115 -28.27 4.40 -4.51
C GLU A 115 -26.77 4.72 -4.60
N LEU A 116 -25.94 4.20 -3.69
CA LEU A 116 -24.49 4.36 -3.75
C LEU A 116 -23.88 3.52 -4.87
N TRP A 117 -24.54 2.44 -5.31
CA TRP A 117 -23.96 1.48 -6.23
C TRP A 117 -24.06 1.94 -7.68
N ALA A 118 -22.92 1.89 -8.37
CA ALA A 118 -22.87 2.01 -9.81
C ALA A 118 -23.52 0.80 -10.48
N ASP A 119 -23.81 0.93 -11.76
CA ASP A 119 -24.28 -0.17 -12.60
C ASP A 119 -23.20 -1.27 -12.70
N GLU A 120 -23.63 -2.50 -12.98
CA GLU A 120 -22.72 -3.63 -13.15
C GLU A 120 -21.80 -3.39 -14.36
N SER A 121 -20.52 -3.56 -14.17
CA SER A 121 -19.49 -3.32 -15.19
C SER A 121 -19.43 -4.40 -16.27
N GLY A 122 -20.06 -5.56 -16.05
CA GLY A 122 -19.90 -6.74 -16.88
C GLY A 122 -18.59 -7.50 -16.70
N TYR A 123 -17.59 -6.93 -15.99
CA TYR A 123 -16.30 -7.61 -15.75
C TYR A 123 -16.32 -8.52 -14.52
N TYR A 124 -17.21 -8.27 -13.57
CA TYR A 124 -17.25 -8.95 -12.27
C TYR A 124 -18.63 -9.53 -12.00
N THR A 125 -18.71 -10.84 -11.82
CA THR A 125 -19.99 -11.54 -11.62
C THR A 125 -19.97 -12.34 -10.33
N PHE A 126 -20.96 -12.12 -9.46
CA PHE A 126 -21.15 -12.90 -8.24
C PHE A 126 -21.75 -14.27 -8.55
N LYS A 127 -21.22 -15.32 -7.94
CA LYS A 127 -21.67 -16.70 -8.11
C LYS A 127 -22.60 -17.17 -7.01
N ASP A 128 -22.44 -16.63 -5.80
CA ASP A 128 -23.33 -16.98 -4.68
C ASP A 128 -24.64 -16.19 -4.74
N LYS A 129 -25.59 -16.70 -5.53
CA LYS A 129 -26.94 -16.15 -5.69
C LYS A 129 -27.78 -16.11 -4.42
N ARG A 130 -27.35 -16.76 -3.32
CA ARG A 130 -28.08 -16.77 -2.03
C ARG A 130 -27.82 -15.51 -1.21
N ARG A 131 -26.82 -14.73 -1.56
CA ARG A 131 -26.43 -13.52 -0.86
C ARG A 131 -26.64 -12.29 -1.71
N ASN A 132 -27.07 -11.21 -1.06
CA ASN A 132 -27.00 -9.90 -1.68
C ASN A 132 -25.54 -9.38 -1.62
N PRO A 133 -24.86 -9.24 -2.75
CA PRO A 133 -23.45 -8.80 -2.75
C PRO A 133 -23.29 -7.36 -2.26
N ARG A 134 -24.36 -6.57 -2.25
CA ARG A 134 -24.36 -5.17 -1.81
C ARG A 134 -24.59 -4.98 -0.31
N THR A 135 -24.86 -6.09 0.43
CA THR A 135 -25.02 -6.08 1.90
C THR A 135 -23.80 -6.73 2.55
N PHE A 136 -22.89 -5.93 3.11
CA PHE A 136 -21.65 -6.41 3.73
C PHE A 136 -20.98 -5.33 4.59
N SER A 137 -20.00 -5.75 5.39
CA SER A 137 -19.00 -4.83 5.96
C SER A 137 -17.70 -4.97 5.19
N GLY A 138 -17.18 -3.85 4.68
CA GLY A 138 -15.94 -3.78 3.91
C GLY A 138 -14.72 -3.64 4.81
N LYS A 139 -13.65 -4.38 4.50
CA LYS A 139 -12.33 -4.25 5.14
C LYS A 139 -11.45 -3.33 4.29
N PRO A 140 -11.28 -2.02 4.63
CA PRO A 140 -10.55 -1.07 3.79
C PRO A 140 -9.06 -1.40 3.77
N VAL A 141 -8.44 -1.32 2.58
CA VAL A 141 -7.03 -1.72 2.37
C VAL A 141 -6.16 -0.55 1.95
N GLU A 142 -6.33 -0.07 0.74
CA GLU A 142 -5.50 0.98 0.14
C GLU A 142 -6.40 2.12 -0.36
N SER A 143 -5.80 3.29 -0.54
CA SER A 143 -6.51 4.49 -0.97
C SER A 143 -5.70 5.30 -1.96
N ALA A 144 -6.39 6.00 -2.86
CA ALA A 144 -5.82 6.98 -3.76
C ALA A 144 -6.76 8.19 -3.89
N PHE A 145 -6.18 9.39 -3.97
CA PHE A 145 -6.96 10.59 -4.27
C PHE A 145 -7.11 10.82 -5.76
N SER A 146 -8.24 11.38 -6.15
CA SER A 146 -8.48 11.92 -7.48
C SER A 146 -9.06 13.33 -7.41
N HIS A 147 -9.17 13.98 -8.58
CA HIS A 147 -9.79 15.31 -8.70
C HIS A 147 -9.22 16.33 -7.71
N LYS A 148 -7.87 16.40 -7.65
CA LYS A 148 -7.12 17.31 -6.76
C LYS A 148 -7.45 17.14 -5.27
N GLY A 149 -7.83 15.93 -4.86
CA GLY A 149 -8.16 15.62 -3.48
C GLY A 149 -9.65 15.58 -3.16
N LYS A 150 -10.52 16.02 -4.07
CA LYS A 150 -11.97 16.03 -3.83
C LYS A 150 -12.53 14.65 -3.50
N TYR A 151 -11.95 13.59 -4.04
CA TYR A 151 -12.39 12.23 -3.82
C TYR A 151 -11.25 11.33 -3.34
N LEU A 152 -11.55 10.50 -2.35
CA LEU A 152 -10.69 9.42 -1.88
C LEU A 152 -11.32 8.08 -2.26
N TRP A 153 -10.59 7.31 -3.08
CA TRP A 153 -10.95 5.95 -3.45
C TRP A 153 -10.41 4.97 -2.43
N ILE A 154 -11.22 3.99 -2.03
CA ILE A 154 -10.89 3.01 -0.98
C ILE A 154 -11.23 1.61 -1.48
N THR A 155 -10.25 0.72 -1.56
CA THR A 155 -10.47 -0.69 -1.90
C THR A 155 -10.85 -1.49 -0.67
N TYR A 156 -11.75 -2.47 -0.82
CA TYR A 156 -12.07 -3.43 0.24
C TYR A 156 -11.38 -4.77 -0.01
N TYR A 157 -10.57 -5.22 0.95
CA TYR A 157 -9.87 -6.49 0.90
C TYR A 157 -10.77 -7.64 0.48
N ARG A 158 -11.92 -7.74 1.12
CA ARG A 158 -13.01 -8.68 0.85
C ARG A 158 -14.27 -8.24 1.55
N ARG A 159 -15.37 -8.84 1.19
CA ARG A 159 -16.62 -8.71 1.92
C ARG A 159 -16.56 -9.52 3.22
N SER A 160 -17.20 -9.07 4.28
CA SER A 160 -17.11 -9.68 5.62
C SER A 160 -17.49 -11.15 5.68
N TYR A 161 -18.41 -11.58 4.83
CA TYR A 161 -18.88 -12.96 4.76
C TYR A 161 -18.03 -13.89 3.87
N ASP A 162 -17.11 -13.33 3.07
CA ASP A 162 -16.31 -14.07 2.10
C ASP A 162 -14.88 -14.26 2.64
N ILE A 163 -14.72 -15.19 3.56
CA ILE A 163 -13.45 -15.39 4.28
C ILE A 163 -12.29 -15.86 3.41
N ASN A 164 -12.59 -16.52 2.29
CA ASN A 164 -11.59 -17.03 1.35
C ASN A 164 -11.47 -16.17 0.09
N ALA A 165 -12.19 -15.03 0.05
CA ALA A 165 -12.21 -14.11 -1.09
C ALA A 165 -12.55 -14.78 -2.42
N GLN A 166 -13.56 -15.61 -2.41
CA GLN A 166 -14.01 -16.35 -3.59
C GLN A 166 -14.74 -15.46 -4.60
N GLU A 167 -15.38 -14.42 -4.10
CA GLU A 167 -16.23 -13.52 -4.85
C GLU A 167 -15.53 -12.19 -5.17
N PRO A 168 -15.99 -11.44 -6.17
CA PRO A 168 -15.62 -10.06 -6.39
C PRO A 168 -15.79 -9.21 -5.12
N SER A 169 -14.94 -8.21 -4.96
CA SER A 169 -15.00 -7.25 -3.87
C SER A 169 -15.60 -5.91 -4.34
N ALA A 170 -15.27 -4.81 -3.67
CA ALA A 170 -15.77 -3.50 -4.02
C ALA A 170 -14.72 -2.40 -3.80
N VAL A 171 -14.94 -1.26 -4.45
CA VAL A 171 -14.23 0.01 -4.25
C VAL A 171 -15.26 1.07 -3.89
N ALA A 172 -14.96 1.85 -2.85
CA ALA A 172 -15.77 2.99 -2.44
C ALA A 172 -15.13 4.31 -2.88
N VAL A 173 -15.96 5.31 -3.12
CA VAL A 173 -15.56 6.70 -3.30
C VAL A 173 -16.07 7.51 -2.12
N LEU A 174 -15.17 8.19 -1.45
CA LEU A 174 -15.46 9.09 -0.35
C LEU A 174 -15.29 10.53 -0.83
N ASP A 175 -16.32 11.35 -0.65
CA ASP A 175 -16.24 12.81 -0.78
C ASP A 175 -15.45 13.37 0.41
N THR A 176 -14.34 14.04 0.15
CA THR A 176 -13.41 14.47 1.19
C THR A 176 -13.85 15.76 1.89
N GLU A 177 -14.76 16.53 1.32
CA GLU A 177 -15.33 17.71 1.97
C GLU A 177 -16.25 17.30 3.12
N ARG A 178 -17.08 16.28 2.88
CA ARG A 178 -18.06 15.75 3.84
C ARG A 178 -17.57 14.55 4.63
N ASP A 179 -16.48 13.92 4.19
CA ASP A 179 -15.97 12.65 4.69
C ASP A 179 -17.09 11.57 4.71
N THR A 180 -17.78 11.41 3.59
CA THR A 180 -18.87 10.44 3.41
C THR A 180 -18.70 9.65 2.12
N ILE A 181 -19.10 8.37 2.14
CA ILE A 181 -19.12 7.53 0.93
C ILE A 181 -20.28 7.98 0.06
N ILE A 182 -19.99 8.24 -1.21
CA ILE A 182 -20.94 8.74 -2.21
C ILE A 182 -21.17 7.79 -3.38
N ARG A 183 -20.23 6.85 -3.62
CA ARG A 183 -20.33 5.91 -4.74
C ARG A 183 -19.61 4.60 -4.41
N MET A 184 -20.12 3.51 -4.97
CA MET A 184 -19.55 2.17 -4.84
C MET A 184 -19.48 1.50 -6.20
N PHE A 185 -18.37 0.77 -6.45
CA PHE A 185 -18.17 -0.03 -7.65
C PHE A 185 -17.83 -1.47 -7.27
N GLU A 186 -18.35 -2.43 -8.01
CA GLU A 186 -17.86 -3.79 -7.93
C GLU A 186 -16.47 -3.88 -8.54
N THR A 187 -15.60 -4.73 -8.00
CA THR A 187 -14.25 -4.94 -8.49
C THR A 187 -13.82 -6.41 -8.30
N GLY A 188 -12.70 -6.81 -8.89
CA GLY A 188 -12.18 -8.17 -8.77
C GLY A 188 -11.88 -8.60 -7.33
N PRO A 189 -11.57 -9.88 -7.09
CA PRO A 189 -11.34 -10.42 -5.76
C PRO A 189 -10.01 -9.95 -5.18
N LEU A 190 -9.97 -9.71 -3.88
CA LEU A 190 -8.78 -9.23 -3.14
C LEU A 190 -8.08 -8.03 -3.79
N PRO A 191 -8.75 -6.89 -3.97
CA PRO A 191 -8.06 -5.69 -4.44
C PRO A 191 -7.01 -5.28 -3.39
N LYS A 192 -5.76 -5.09 -3.82
CA LYS A 192 -4.61 -4.82 -2.93
C LYS A 192 -3.96 -3.47 -3.15
N MET A 193 -4.06 -2.93 -4.34
CA MET A 193 -3.53 -1.60 -4.68
C MET A 193 -4.51 -0.84 -5.57
N ILE A 194 -4.38 0.46 -5.52
CA ILE A 194 -5.15 1.40 -6.31
C ILE A 194 -4.24 2.57 -6.68
N ALA A 195 -4.33 3.05 -7.90
CA ALA A 195 -3.56 4.18 -8.39
C ALA A 195 -4.42 5.06 -9.31
N VAL A 196 -4.16 6.35 -9.31
CA VAL A 196 -4.73 7.33 -10.25
C VAL A 196 -3.61 7.79 -11.18
N SER A 197 -3.91 7.95 -12.46
CA SER A 197 -2.96 8.51 -13.44
C SER A 197 -2.64 9.97 -13.14
N ASP A 198 -1.46 10.44 -13.54
CA ASP A 198 -1.01 11.81 -13.24
C ASP A 198 -1.91 12.87 -13.90
N ASP A 199 -2.53 12.55 -15.04
CA ASP A 199 -3.51 13.40 -15.71
C ASP A 199 -4.90 13.38 -15.04
N GLY A 200 -5.11 12.48 -14.05
CA GLY A 200 -6.34 12.35 -13.29
C GLY A 200 -7.50 11.69 -14.05
N THR A 201 -7.26 11.14 -15.24
CA THR A 201 -8.33 10.62 -16.12
C THR A 201 -8.61 9.14 -15.90
N ARG A 202 -7.66 8.39 -15.34
CA ARG A 202 -7.76 6.93 -15.15
C ARG A 202 -7.47 6.51 -13.72
N LEU A 203 -8.12 5.44 -13.31
CA LEU A 203 -7.89 4.76 -12.04
C LEU A 203 -7.67 3.28 -12.29
N ALA A 204 -6.63 2.71 -11.69
CA ALA A 204 -6.33 1.28 -11.77
C ALA A 204 -6.51 0.61 -10.41
N VAL A 205 -7.16 -0.56 -10.40
CA VAL A 205 -7.33 -1.43 -9.23
C VAL A 205 -6.71 -2.79 -9.51
N THR A 206 -5.73 -3.16 -8.70
CA THR A 206 -5.00 -4.43 -8.85
C THR A 206 -5.61 -5.51 -7.97
N HIS A 207 -6.05 -6.63 -8.59
CA HIS A 207 -6.68 -7.75 -7.92
C HIS A 207 -5.66 -8.88 -7.71
N TRP A 208 -5.28 -9.04 -6.46
CA TRP A 208 -4.41 -10.14 -6.04
C TRP A 208 -5.08 -11.51 -6.25
N GLY A 209 -6.40 -11.58 -6.07
CA GLY A 209 -7.14 -12.83 -5.99
C GLY A 209 -7.32 -13.59 -7.29
N ASP A 210 -7.16 -12.94 -8.45
CA ASP A 210 -7.35 -13.57 -9.77
C ASP A 210 -6.34 -13.14 -10.84
N ASN A 211 -5.30 -12.40 -10.46
CA ASN A 211 -4.26 -11.88 -11.35
C ASN A 211 -4.79 -10.91 -12.41
N THR A 212 -5.78 -10.09 -12.06
CA THR A 212 -6.31 -9.08 -12.98
C THR A 212 -6.05 -7.64 -12.49
N VAL A 213 -6.17 -6.70 -13.41
CA VAL A 213 -6.11 -5.26 -13.13
C VAL A 213 -7.26 -4.60 -13.83
N GLY A 214 -8.19 -4.05 -13.05
CA GLY A 214 -9.28 -3.24 -13.59
C GLY A 214 -8.85 -1.81 -13.80
N VAL A 215 -9.20 -1.22 -14.94
CA VAL A 215 -8.96 0.21 -15.23
C VAL A 215 -10.30 0.91 -15.47
N MET A 216 -10.46 2.05 -14.82
CA MET A 216 -11.65 2.89 -14.91
C MET A 216 -11.34 4.19 -15.63
N ASP A 217 -12.29 4.71 -16.37
CA ASP A 217 -12.37 6.11 -16.77
C ASP A 217 -12.98 6.92 -15.63
N ILE A 218 -12.23 7.90 -15.15
CA ILE A 218 -12.64 8.84 -14.10
C ILE A 218 -12.45 10.30 -14.55
N SER A 219 -12.39 10.54 -15.86
CA SER A 219 -12.12 11.87 -16.45
C SER A 219 -13.22 12.89 -16.22
N SER A 220 -14.47 12.43 -16.01
CA SER A 220 -15.60 13.32 -15.71
C SER A 220 -15.53 13.83 -14.28
N ASP A 221 -15.95 15.07 -14.05
CA ASP A 221 -16.14 15.64 -12.71
C ASP A 221 -17.36 15.04 -11.96
N ARG A 222 -18.17 14.26 -12.65
CA ARG A 222 -19.40 13.65 -12.12
C ARG A 222 -19.17 12.18 -11.80
N PRO A 223 -19.30 11.76 -10.52
CA PRO A 223 -19.11 10.36 -10.12
C PRO A 223 -20.04 9.35 -10.82
N GLU A 224 -21.19 9.82 -11.35
CA GLU A 224 -22.16 8.99 -12.05
C GLU A 224 -21.64 8.49 -13.39
N ASP A 225 -20.71 9.22 -14.02
CA ASP A 225 -20.17 8.92 -15.35
C ASP A 225 -18.99 7.93 -15.28
N TRP A 226 -18.41 7.72 -14.09
CA TRP A 226 -17.25 6.85 -13.93
C TRP A 226 -17.60 5.38 -14.12
N HIS A 227 -16.75 4.68 -14.86
CA HIS A 227 -17.00 3.28 -15.18
C HIS A 227 -15.72 2.52 -15.50
N TYR A 228 -15.74 1.20 -15.41
CA TYR A 228 -14.65 0.35 -15.88
C TYR A 228 -14.59 0.33 -17.40
N ILE A 229 -13.40 0.55 -17.96
CA ILE A 229 -13.11 0.49 -19.39
C ILE A 229 -12.36 -0.77 -19.79
N SER A 230 -11.66 -1.41 -18.85
CA SER A 230 -10.87 -2.61 -19.13
C SER A 230 -10.64 -3.44 -17.87
N ASN A 231 -10.35 -4.75 -18.07
CA ASN A 231 -9.88 -5.65 -17.03
C ASN A 231 -8.79 -6.55 -17.63
N TYR A 232 -7.52 -6.20 -17.38
CA TYR A 232 -6.35 -6.87 -17.93
C TYR A 232 -5.99 -8.10 -17.13
N VAL A 233 -5.61 -9.19 -17.81
CA VAL A 233 -5.12 -10.41 -17.21
C VAL A 233 -3.58 -10.40 -17.24
N ILE A 234 -2.95 -10.58 -16.09
CA ILE A 234 -1.50 -10.68 -15.97
C ILE A 234 -1.09 -12.14 -15.99
N GLY A 235 -0.48 -12.57 -17.10
CA GLY A 235 -0.12 -13.98 -17.32
C GLY A 235 -1.36 -14.84 -17.48
N SER A 236 -1.88 -15.40 -16.40
CA SER A 236 -3.07 -16.24 -16.41
C SER A 236 -4.09 -15.80 -15.36
N LYS A 237 -5.35 -15.70 -15.76
CA LYS A 237 -6.46 -15.44 -14.85
C LYS A 237 -6.76 -16.69 -14.01
N LEU A 238 -6.81 -16.51 -12.70
CA LEU A 238 -7.34 -17.56 -11.84
C LEU A 238 -8.87 -17.64 -11.98
N SER A 239 -9.39 -18.85 -12.08
CA SER A 239 -10.84 -19.06 -12.12
C SER A 239 -11.49 -18.54 -10.84
N LEU A 240 -12.64 -17.86 -10.98
CA LEU A 240 -13.52 -17.56 -9.86
C LEU A 240 -14.44 -18.75 -9.54
N ASP A 241 -14.39 -19.83 -10.34
CA ASP A 241 -15.07 -21.08 -10.01
C ASP A 241 -14.40 -21.77 -8.83
N TYR A 242 -15.19 -22.17 -7.88
CA TYR A 242 -14.75 -22.84 -6.67
C TYR A 242 -15.84 -23.77 -6.13
N SER A 243 -15.40 -24.84 -5.48
CA SER A 243 -16.30 -25.67 -4.68
C SER A 243 -16.63 -24.95 -3.36
N ARG A 244 -17.89 -24.98 -2.94
CA ARG A 244 -18.28 -24.45 -1.63
C ARG A 244 -17.80 -25.32 -0.47
N THR A 245 -17.57 -26.59 -0.75
CA THR A 245 -17.04 -27.55 0.24
C THR A 245 -15.52 -27.50 0.31
N GLU A 246 -14.87 -27.13 -0.79
CA GLU A 246 -13.40 -27.02 -0.91
C GLU A 246 -13.01 -25.66 -1.48
N PRO A 247 -13.19 -24.56 -0.72
CA PRO A 247 -12.87 -23.24 -1.22
C PRO A 247 -11.35 -23.02 -1.33
N VAL A 248 -10.93 -22.39 -2.41
CA VAL A 248 -9.53 -21.99 -2.60
C VAL A 248 -9.23 -20.77 -1.72
N ASN A 249 -8.15 -20.79 -0.98
CA ASN A 249 -7.66 -19.60 -0.29
C ASN A 249 -6.92 -18.70 -1.28
N ARG A 250 -7.59 -17.69 -1.81
CA ARG A 250 -7.01 -16.80 -2.84
C ARG A 250 -5.91 -15.89 -2.30
N ASP A 251 -5.83 -15.67 -1.00
CA ASP A 251 -4.73 -14.87 -0.42
C ASP A 251 -3.39 -15.60 -0.49
N ASN A 252 -3.40 -16.92 -0.41
CA ASN A 252 -2.21 -17.77 -0.47
C ASN A 252 -1.97 -18.38 -1.86
N GLY A 253 -3.03 -18.61 -2.63
CA GLY A 253 -2.99 -19.35 -3.89
C GLY A 253 -3.04 -18.50 -5.16
N SER A 254 -2.83 -17.19 -5.10
CA SER A 254 -3.04 -16.27 -6.22
C SER A 254 -1.93 -16.28 -7.30
N GLY A 255 -0.82 -16.92 -7.08
CA GLY A 255 0.25 -17.06 -8.08
C GLY A 255 1.13 -15.82 -8.23
N HIS A 256 0.78 -14.86 -9.08
CA HIS A 256 1.59 -13.64 -9.31
C HIS A 256 1.61 -12.68 -8.14
N CYS A 257 0.61 -12.70 -7.28
CA CYS A 257 0.55 -11.85 -6.08
C CYS A 257 0.73 -10.37 -6.42
N LEU A 258 -0.13 -9.86 -7.28
CA LEU A 258 -0.06 -8.48 -7.81
C LEU A 258 -0.15 -7.43 -6.71
N ARG A 259 0.72 -6.41 -6.77
CA ARG A 259 0.83 -5.37 -5.74
C ARG A 259 1.08 -3.98 -6.30
N GLY A 260 2.29 -3.44 -6.15
CA GLY A 260 2.62 -2.06 -6.49
C GLY A 260 2.06 -1.68 -7.86
N THR A 261 1.24 -0.63 -7.90
CA THR A 261 0.53 -0.21 -9.11
C THR A 261 0.88 1.24 -9.38
N LEU A 262 1.38 1.54 -10.57
CA LEU A 262 1.89 2.85 -10.94
C LEU A 262 1.65 3.11 -12.42
N PHE A 263 1.03 4.25 -12.76
CA PHE A 263 1.04 4.77 -14.12
C PHE A 263 2.42 5.37 -14.43
N THR A 264 2.89 5.18 -15.65
CA THR A 264 4.10 5.91 -16.11
C THR A 264 3.82 7.40 -16.26
N PRO A 265 4.84 8.29 -16.17
CA PRO A 265 4.62 9.75 -16.24
C PRO A 265 3.93 10.25 -17.51
N ASP A 266 4.01 9.49 -18.61
CA ASP A 266 3.28 9.76 -19.85
C ASP A 266 1.85 9.19 -19.87
N ASN A 267 1.39 8.54 -18.78
CA ASN A 267 0.11 7.88 -18.63
C ASN A 267 -0.20 6.78 -19.66
N ARG A 268 0.80 6.37 -20.47
CA ARG A 268 0.64 5.35 -21.51
C ARG A 268 0.68 3.93 -20.92
N TYR A 269 1.60 3.69 -19.99
CA TYR A 269 1.78 2.35 -19.43
C TYR A 269 1.36 2.28 -17.96
N LEU A 270 0.85 1.12 -17.59
CA LEU A 270 0.60 0.76 -16.20
C LEU A 270 1.58 -0.32 -15.77
N LEU A 271 2.34 -0.03 -14.72
CA LEU A 271 3.35 -0.91 -14.13
C LEU A 271 2.76 -1.58 -12.88
N VAL A 272 2.88 -2.91 -12.78
CA VAL A 272 2.35 -3.69 -11.66
C VAL A 272 3.40 -4.62 -11.09
N GLY A 273 3.77 -4.42 -9.83
CA GLY A 273 4.74 -5.25 -9.12
C GLY A 273 4.19 -6.65 -8.84
N CYS A 274 4.97 -7.68 -9.16
CA CYS A 274 4.64 -9.08 -8.90
C CYS A 274 5.47 -9.57 -7.71
N MET A 275 4.81 -9.91 -6.60
CA MET A 275 5.49 -10.48 -5.43
C MET A 275 5.74 -11.97 -5.59
N GLY A 276 4.84 -12.68 -6.23
CA GLY A 276 4.87 -14.12 -6.48
C GLY A 276 5.27 -14.48 -7.92
N GLY A 277 5.19 -15.75 -8.25
CA GLY A 277 5.61 -16.30 -9.53
C GLY A 277 7.10 -16.05 -9.77
N ALA A 278 7.47 -15.68 -10.98
CA ALA A 278 8.84 -15.31 -11.33
C ALA A 278 9.21 -13.86 -10.92
N GLY A 279 8.34 -13.15 -10.19
CA GLY A 279 8.54 -11.77 -9.79
C GLY A 279 8.52 -10.77 -10.96
N GLY A 280 9.21 -9.64 -10.82
CA GLY A 280 9.29 -8.61 -11.83
C GLY A 280 8.17 -7.58 -11.76
N ILE A 281 8.08 -6.77 -12.79
CA ILE A 281 7.07 -5.70 -12.95
C ILE A 281 6.30 -5.98 -14.23
N ALA A 282 5.03 -6.31 -14.12
CA ALA A 282 4.12 -6.47 -15.25
C ALA A 282 3.87 -5.12 -15.92
N VAL A 283 3.78 -5.12 -17.24
CA VAL A 283 3.57 -3.93 -18.08
C VAL A 283 2.29 -4.08 -18.88
N ILE A 284 1.40 -3.12 -18.75
CA ILE A 284 0.18 -2.98 -19.54
C ILE A 284 0.32 -1.73 -20.41
N ASP A 285 0.15 -1.85 -21.73
CA ASP A 285 -0.01 -0.72 -22.66
C ASP A 285 -1.49 -0.35 -22.70
N LEU A 286 -1.82 0.84 -22.21
CA LEU A 286 -3.19 1.33 -22.11
C LEU A 286 -3.73 1.83 -23.44
N GLU A 287 -2.87 2.24 -24.39
CA GLU A 287 -3.27 2.62 -25.75
C GLU A 287 -3.54 1.39 -26.60
N ALA A 288 -2.63 0.40 -26.56
CA ALA A 288 -2.82 -0.87 -27.26
C ALA A 288 -3.81 -1.79 -26.53
N SER A 289 -4.30 -1.42 -25.35
CA SER A 289 -5.19 -2.21 -24.50
C SER A 289 -4.71 -3.64 -24.28
N SER A 290 -3.42 -3.83 -24.00
CA SER A 290 -2.81 -5.15 -23.90
C SER A 290 -1.78 -5.28 -22.77
N TYR A 291 -1.69 -6.48 -22.18
CA TYR A 291 -0.58 -6.89 -21.34
C TYR A 291 0.62 -7.25 -22.23
N LEU A 292 1.76 -6.59 -22.04
CA LEU A 292 2.95 -6.77 -22.88
C LEU A 292 3.91 -7.84 -22.37
N GLY A 293 3.97 -8.05 -21.06
CA GLY A 293 4.97 -8.92 -20.44
C GLY A 293 5.53 -8.29 -19.15
N ARG A 294 6.74 -8.68 -18.73
CA ARG A 294 7.34 -8.24 -17.47
C ARG A 294 8.76 -7.71 -17.62
N ILE A 295 9.03 -6.62 -16.92
CA ILE A 295 10.40 -6.14 -16.69
C ILE A 295 11.00 -6.95 -15.55
N VAL A 296 12.20 -7.49 -15.76
CA VAL A 296 12.95 -8.29 -14.81
C VAL A 296 14.36 -7.74 -14.58
N GLY A 297 15.16 -8.38 -13.73
CA GLY A 297 16.52 -7.97 -13.38
C GLY A 297 16.63 -7.38 -11.98
N LEU A 298 15.52 -6.94 -11.39
CA LEU A 298 15.44 -6.59 -9.97
C LEU A 298 15.27 -7.85 -9.11
N LYS A 299 15.48 -7.71 -7.79
CA LYS A 299 15.27 -8.81 -6.86
C LYS A 299 13.78 -9.21 -6.80
N PRO A 300 13.46 -10.48 -6.51
CA PRO A 300 12.08 -10.95 -6.43
C PRO A 300 11.33 -10.34 -5.23
N ASN A 301 10.00 -10.47 -5.24
CA ASN A 301 9.09 -9.99 -4.21
C ASN A 301 8.89 -8.46 -4.24
N VAL A 302 8.60 -7.93 -5.45
CA VAL A 302 8.32 -6.51 -5.69
C VAL A 302 7.02 -6.12 -5.01
N ARG A 303 7.08 -5.17 -4.07
CA ARG A 303 5.96 -4.84 -3.20
C ARG A 303 5.28 -3.52 -3.50
N HIS A 304 6.03 -2.46 -3.68
CA HIS A 304 5.54 -1.12 -3.95
C HIS A 304 6.38 -0.45 -5.01
N LEU A 305 5.77 0.40 -5.82
CA LEU A 305 6.40 1.15 -6.90
C LEU A 305 6.08 2.63 -6.72
N ILE A 306 7.07 3.50 -6.93
CA ILE A 306 6.88 4.94 -7.08
C ILE A 306 7.79 5.47 -8.19
N CYS A 307 7.37 6.54 -8.87
CA CYS A 307 8.20 7.30 -9.79
C CYS A 307 8.58 8.63 -9.13
N LYS A 308 9.86 8.98 -9.17
CA LYS A 308 10.35 10.27 -8.65
C LYS A 308 11.61 10.70 -9.36
N ASN A 309 11.66 11.97 -9.79
CA ASN A 309 12.83 12.60 -10.43
C ASN A 309 13.45 11.75 -11.56
N GLY A 310 12.61 11.17 -12.43
CA GLY A 310 13.07 10.37 -13.57
C GLY A 310 13.51 8.94 -13.23
N TYR A 311 13.28 8.48 -12.01
CA TYR A 311 13.58 7.11 -11.56
C TYR A 311 12.32 6.36 -11.15
N LEU A 312 12.26 5.08 -11.51
CA LEU A 312 11.35 4.10 -10.94
C LEU A 312 12.02 3.48 -9.71
N TYR A 313 11.37 3.60 -8.56
CA TYR A 313 11.78 2.93 -7.32
C TYR A 313 10.87 1.77 -7.01
N ALA A 314 11.45 0.66 -6.56
CA ALA A 314 10.74 -0.54 -6.13
C ALA A 314 11.18 -0.96 -4.74
N SER A 315 10.23 -1.27 -3.85
CA SER A 315 10.54 -1.96 -2.60
C SER A 315 10.53 -3.46 -2.80
N ILE A 316 11.53 -4.13 -2.25
CA ILE A 316 11.70 -5.59 -2.28
C ILE A 316 11.47 -6.10 -0.86
N ASN A 317 10.33 -6.75 -0.64
CA ASN A 317 9.83 -6.96 0.72
C ASN A 317 10.70 -7.92 1.53
N THR A 318 10.73 -9.20 1.20
CA THR A 318 11.37 -10.22 2.05
C THR A 318 12.85 -9.96 2.24
N ALA A 319 13.57 -9.65 1.17
CA ALA A 319 15.01 -9.43 1.21
C ALA A 319 15.40 -8.05 1.79
N GLY A 320 14.49 -7.10 1.90
CA GLY A 320 14.72 -5.77 2.46
C GLY A 320 15.64 -4.91 1.60
N TYR A 321 15.15 -4.49 0.43
CA TYR A 321 15.85 -3.55 -0.44
C TYR A 321 14.90 -2.46 -0.95
N VAL A 322 15.46 -1.30 -1.24
CA VAL A 322 14.93 -0.33 -2.18
C VAL A 322 15.81 -0.41 -3.42
N GLN A 323 15.23 -0.64 -4.58
CA GLN A 323 15.93 -0.66 -5.86
C GLN A 323 15.38 0.45 -6.75
N ARG A 324 16.24 1.02 -7.64
CA ARG A 324 15.79 1.97 -8.65
C ARG A 324 16.42 1.70 -10.01
N ALA A 325 15.73 2.16 -11.05
CA ALA A 325 16.24 2.26 -12.41
C ALA A 325 15.78 3.58 -13.01
N GLU A 326 16.55 4.13 -13.95
CA GLU A 326 16.13 5.29 -14.73
C GLU A 326 14.89 4.96 -15.57
N MET A 327 13.94 5.90 -15.67
CA MET A 327 12.75 5.72 -16.49
C MET A 327 13.09 5.51 -17.98
N THR A 328 14.18 6.06 -18.46
CA THR A 328 14.71 5.78 -19.82
C THR A 328 15.02 4.30 -20.03
N SER A 329 15.64 3.65 -19.05
CA SER A 329 15.89 2.20 -19.06
C SER A 329 14.59 1.39 -18.96
N VAL A 330 13.61 1.88 -18.20
CA VAL A 330 12.27 1.26 -18.09
C VAL A 330 11.57 1.31 -19.45
N TYR A 331 11.53 2.48 -20.11
CA TYR A 331 10.94 2.61 -21.45
C TYR A 331 11.67 1.77 -22.51
N SER A 332 13.00 1.71 -22.45
CA SER A 332 13.77 0.83 -23.34
C SER A 332 13.40 -0.64 -23.16
N ALA A 333 13.26 -1.09 -21.91
CA ALA A 333 12.82 -2.46 -21.61
C ALA A 333 11.36 -2.71 -22.07
N ILE A 334 10.46 -1.72 -21.93
CA ILE A 334 9.08 -1.82 -22.43
C ILE A 334 9.08 -2.00 -23.95
N ALA A 335 9.92 -1.25 -24.68
CA ALA A 335 10.02 -1.35 -26.15
C ALA A 335 10.53 -2.73 -26.62
N GLU A 336 11.20 -3.51 -25.77
CA GLU A 336 11.59 -4.90 -26.06
C GLU A 336 10.45 -5.90 -25.90
N LEU A 337 9.35 -5.53 -25.22
CA LEU A 337 8.17 -6.38 -24.98
C LEU A 337 7.22 -6.24 -26.19
N ASP A 338 7.32 -7.17 -27.13
CA ASP A 338 6.58 -7.10 -28.41
C ASP A 338 5.44 -8.12 -28.52
N GLY A 339 4.97 -8.67 -27.39
CA GLY A 339 3.95 -9.71 -27.32
C GLY A 339 4.46 -11.13 -27.62
N LYS A 340 5.69 -11.26 -28.18
CA LYS A 340 6.39 -12.54 -28.33
C LYS A 340 7.43 -12.73 -27.23
N ARG A 341 8.07 -11.64 -26.83
CA ARG A 341 9.01 -11.61 -25.69
C ARG A 341 8.25 -11.31 -24.41
N GLU A 342 8.06 -12.31 -23.58
CA GLU A 342 7.35 -12.19 -22.32
C GLU A 342 8.13 -11.44 -21.21
N THR A 343 9.45 -11.29 -21.37
CA THR A 343 10.29 -10.62 -20.37
C THR A 343 11.38 -9.76 -21.03
N ALA A 344 11.59 -8.55 -20.52
CA ALA A 344 12.70 -7.68 -20.83
C ALA A 344 13.53 -7.42 -19.55
N ARG A 345 14.85 -7.35 -19.68
CA ARG A 345 15.76 -7.25 -18.54
C ARG A 345 16.43 -5.87 -18.45
N ILE A 346 16.31 -5.25 -17.30
CA ILE A 346 17.15 -4.11 -16.95
C ILE A 346 18.34 -4.64 -16.12
N ASN A 347 19.57 -4.38 -16.56
CA ASN A 347 20.79 -4.81 -15.86
C ASN A 347 21.31 -3.76 -14.85
N GLY A 348 20.88 -2.52 -14.97
CA GLY A 348 21.38 -1.36 -14.22
C GLY A 348 20.55 -1.01 -12.96
N TRP A 349 19.89 -1.97 -12.31
CA TRP A 349 19.19 -1.70 -11.05
C TRP A 349 20.18 -1.31 -9.95
N GLU A 350 20.13 -0.06 -9.48
CA GLU A 350 20.81 0.36 -8.28
C GLU A 350 20.06 -0.16 -7.05
N SER A 351 20.77 -0.58 -6.01
CA SER A 351 20.20 -1.28 -4.87
C SER A 351 20.69 -0.73 -3.53
N CYS A 352 19.79 -0.29 -2.69
CA CYS A 352 20.05 0.04 -1.30
C CYS A 352 19.52 -1.09 -0.40
N LYS A 353 20.41 -1.70 0.40
CA LYS A 353 19.98 -2.63 1.45
C LYS A 353 19.36 -1.83 2.59
N VAL A 354 18.13 -2.15 2.93
CA VAL A 354 17.42 -1.68 4.11
C VAL A 354 17.09 -2.85 5.02
N PHE A 355 16.15 -2.70 5.94
CA PHE A 355 15.75 -3.79 6.81
C PHE A 355 14.79 -4.76 6.10
N PRO A 356 14.77 -6.06 6.52
CA PRO A 356 13.77 -7.01 6.04
C PRO A 356 12.34 -6.50 6.21
N GLY A 357 11.51 -6.82 5.22
CA GLY A 357 10.13 -6.36 5.21
C GLY A 357 9.90 -5.01 4.54
N ALA A 358 10.81 -4.52 3.68
CA ALA A 358 10.60 -3.28 2.93
C ALA A 358 9.28 -3.35 2.15
N ARG A 359 8.33 -2.49 2.54
CA ARG A 359 6.93 -2.60 2.09
C ARG A 359 6.50 -1.34 1.33
N THR A 360 5.78 -0.43 1.98
CA THR A 360 5.43 0.85 1.38
C THR A 360 6.63 1.78 1.41
N ILE A 361 6.89 2.44 0.29
CA ILE A 361 7.91 3.47 0.17
C ILE A 361 7.27 4.79 -0.25
N VAL A 362 7.78 5.90 0.25
CA VAL A 362 7.41 7.25 -0.18
C VAL A 362 8.68 8.08 -0.37
N ALA A 363 8.63 9.03 -1.30
CA ALA A 363 9.72 9.97 -1.54
C ALA A 363 9.46 11.30 -0.83
N SER A 364 10.52 11.97 -0.38
CA SER A 364 10.46 13.39 -0.03
C SER A 364 10.02 14.22 -1.25
N PRO A 365 9.40 15.39 -1.07
CA PRO A 365 8.92 16.20 -2.19
C PRO A 365 9.99 16.56 -3.20
N ASP A 366 11.20 16.84 -2.74
CA ASP A 366 12.38 17.11 -3.56
C ASP A 366 13.04 15.85 -4.17
N GLY A 367 12.64 14.66 -3.70
CA GLY A 367 13.16 13.37 -4.13
C GLY A 367 14.56 13.04 -3.60
N GLN A 368 15.07 13.79 -2.61
CA GLN A 368 16.39 13.49 -2.03
C GLN A 368 16.37 12.27 -1.10
N PHE A 369 15.21 11.93 -0.53
CA PHE A 369 15.07 10.82 0.39
C PHE A 369 13.92 9.89 0.00
N ILE A 370 14.14 8.58 0.22
CA ILE A 370 13.08 7.56 0.21
C ILE A 370 12.91 7.04 1.63
N PHE A 371 11.68 7.05 2.11
CA PHE A 371 11.30 6.42 3.37
C PHE A 371 10.68 5.05 3.08
N ALA A 372 11.12 4.01 3.79
CA ALA A 372 10.66 2.64 3.60
C ALA A 372 10.16 2.04 4.91
N ALA A 373 8.87 1.67 4.98
CA ALA A 373 8.35 0.88 6.09
C ALA A 373 8.88 -0.55 6.01
N CYS A 374 9.58 -0.99 7.05
CA CYS A 374 10.20 -2.31 7.13
C CYS A 374 9.44 -3.15 8.17
N ASN A 375 8.39 -3.87 7.69
CA ASN A 375 7.41 -4.49 8.59
C ASN A 375 7.95 -5.62 9.46
N PHE A 376 9.00 -6.33 9.04
CA PHE A 376 9.61 -7.37 9.87
C PHE A 376 10.62 -6.82 10.90
N SER A 377 10.89 -5.53 10.86
CA SER A 377 11.93 -4.90 11.68
C SER A 377 11.41 -3.77 12.56
N SER A 378 10.11 -3.44 12.48
CA SER A 378 9.47 -2.33 13.21
C SER A 378 10.24 -1.01 13.05
N ARG A 379 10.64 -0.70 11.81
CA ARG A 379 11.44 0.49 11.48
C ARG A 379 10.97 1.15 10.20
N ILE A 380 11.23 2.44 10.10
CA ILE A 380 11.21 3.19 8.85
C ILE A 380 12.64 3.51 8.48
N ALA A 381 13.14 2.92 7.40
CA ALA A 381 14.47 3.23 6.87
C ALA A 381 14.43 4.53 6.06
N VAL A 382 15.51 5.31 6.14
CA VAL A 382 15.72 6.53 5.34
C VAL A 382 16.88 6.29 4.40
N VAL A 383 16.60 6.38 3.11
CA VAL A 383 17.56 6.18 2.01
C VAL A 383 17.83 7.52 1.35
N GLU A 384 19.09 7.92 1.27
CA GLU A 384 19.54 9.04 0.45
C GLU A 384 19.56 8.62 -1.02
N THR A 385 18.85 9.34 -1.88
CA THR A 385 18.73 8.94 -3.29
C THR A 385 20.00 9.20 -4.08
N LYS A 386 20.77 10.25 -3.73
CA LYS A 386 22.02 10.61 -4.43
C LYS A 386 23.03 9.46 -4.43
N THR A 387 23.18 8.78 -3.29
CA THR A 387 24.15 7.69 -3.11
C THR A 387 23.53 6.31 -3.12
N MET A 388 22.19 6.21 -3.15
CA MET A 388 21.44 4.97 -2.91
C MET A 388 21.90 4.23 -1.66
N SER A 389 22.09 4.96 -0.56
CA SER A 389 22.57 4.45 0.72
C SER A 389 21.56 4.72 1.82
N MET A 390 21.38 3.76 2.73
CA MET A 390 20.58 3.95 3.93
C MET A 390 21.38 4.82 4.93
N ILE A 391 20.90 6.03 5.19
CA ILE A 391 21.53 6.98 6.11
C ILE A 391 21.10 6.81 7.56
N GLY A 392 20.06 6.03 7.80
CA GLY A 392 19.56 5.72 9.12
C GLY A 392 18.13 5.18 9.12
N SER A 393 17.54 5.11 10.31
CA SER A 393 16.15 4.68 10.48
C SER A 393 15.55 5.23 11.77
N VAL A 394 14.23 5.41 11.80
CA VAL A 394 13.47 5.64 13.03
C VAL A 394 12.69 4.39 13.40
N ARG A 395 12.43 4.23 14.69
CA ARG A 395 11.54 3.18 15.19
C ARG A 395 10.11 3.47 14.76
N ALA A 396 9.39 2.44 14.34
CA ALA A 396 7.94 2.44 14.18
C ALA A 396 7.33 1.45 15.19
N ASP A 397 6.03 1.50 15.35
CA ASP A 397 5.33 0.46 16.11
C ASP A 397 5.37 -0.88 15.38
N SER A 398 4.91 -1.95 16.01
CA SER A 398 5.04 -3.31 15.50
C SER A 398 4.34 -3.50 14.15
N TYR A 399 5.07 -4.06 13.19
CA TYR A 399 4.61 -4.39 11.84
C TYR A 399 4.12 -3.16 11.04
N PRO A 400 4.98 -2.16 10.77
CA PRO A 400 4.63 -1.00 9.96
C PRO A 400 4.32 -1.39 8.51
N VAL A 401 3.23 -0.87 7.96
CA VAL A 401 2.71 -1.31 6.66
C VAL A 401 2.42 -0.19 5.68
N GLY A 402 1.85 0.92 6.12
CA GLY A 402 1.52 2.07 5.31
C GLY A 402 2.43 3.25 5.63
N LEU A 403 2.76 4.04 4.62
CA LEU A 403 3.44 5.32 4.74
C LEU A 403 2.75 6.36 3.87
N ALA A 404 2.70 7.59 4.35
CA ALA A 404 2.37 8.77 3.58
C ALA A 404 3.17 9.96 4.08
N ILE A 405 3.46 10.91 3.20
CA ILE A 405 4.19 12.14 3.53
C ILE A 405 3.36 13.35 3.09
N THR A 406 3.39 14.44 3.84
CA THR A 406 2.74 15.70 3.43
C THR A 406 3.40 16.28 2.18
N ARG A 407 2.65 17.07 1.42
CA ARG A 407 3.14 17.68 0.18
C ARG A 407 4.33 18.63 0.41
N ASP A 408 4.38 19.28 1.58
CA ASP A 408 5.50 20.12 2.00
C ASP A 408 6.70 19.32 2.55
N GLY A 409 6.52 18.01 2.78
CA GLY A 409 7.56 17.11 3.29
C GLY A 409 7.77 17.14 4.79
N HIS A 410 7.06 17.96 5.55
CA HIS A 410 7.35 18.17 6.97
C HIS A 410 6.79 17.09 7.89
N TYR A 411 5.82 16.30 7.44
CA TYR A 411 5.25 15.22 8.25
C TYR A 411 5.18 13.90 7.49
N LEU A 412 5.62 12.83 8.16
CA LEU A 412 5.52 11.46 7.69
C LEU A 412 4.59 10.68 8.62
N PHE A 413 3.72 9.89 8.04
CA PHE A 413 2.75 9.06 8.75
C PHE A 413 3.04 7.59 8.50
N SER A 414 2.98 6.77 9.55
CA SER A 414 3.11 5.32 9.43
C SER A 414 1.94 4.63 10.13
N THR A 415 1.39 3.61 9.49
CA THR A 415 0.43 2.68 10.12
C THR A 415 1.10 1.38 10.48
N SER A 416 0.86 0.88 11.69
CA SER A 416 1.41 -0.37 12.20
C SER A 416 0.31 -1.32 12.60
N GLN A 417 0.25 -2.50 11.93
CA GLN A 417 -0.82 -3.48 12.15
C GLN A 417 -0.64 -4.28 13.43
N GLY A 418 0.58 -4.44 13.90
CA GLY A 418 0.95 -5.39 14.94
C GLY A 418 1.15 -6.81 14.40
N ASN A 419 1.81 -7.62 15.20
CA ASN A 419 2.01 -9.03 14.95
C ASN A 419 1.55 -9.80 16.20
N SER A 420 0.33 -10.29 16.17
CA SER A 420 -0.31 -11.02 17.27
C SER A 420 -0.44 -10.17 18.56
N SER A 421 0.42 -10.40 19.55
CA SER A 421 0.39 -9.75 20.88
C SER A 421 1.33 -8.55 21.02
N ASP A 422 2.20 -8.29 20.02
CA ASP A 422 3.27 -7.30 20.15
C ASP A 422 2.91 -5.96 19.50
N GLY A 423 2.31 -5.04 20.26
CA GLY A 423 2.07 -3.68 19.80
C GLY A 423 1.23 -3.59 18.54
N GLY A 424 1.46 -2.57 17.72
CA GLY A 424 0.68 -2.27 16.53
C GLY A 424 -0.68 -1.64 16.86
N ASN A 425 -1.63 -1.77 15.95
CA ASN A 425 -2.87 -1.03 15.99
C ASN A 425 -2.63 0.47 16.22
N ALA A 426 -1.60 0.99 15.57
CA ALA A 426 -1.05 2.32 15.81
C ALA A 426 -0.91 3.12 14.51
N VAL A 427 -0.95 4.43 14.67
CA VAL A 427 -0.54 5.43 13.68
C VAL A 427 0.51 6.31 14.33
N ASP A 428 1.70 6.35 13.75
CA ASP A 428 2.80 7.18 14.17
C ASP A 428 2.90 8.40 13.26
N ILE A 429 3.12 9.58 13.84
CA ILE A 429 3.30 10.86 13.14
C ILE A 429 4.71 11.36 13.43
N TYR A 430 5.53 11.49 12.39
CA TYR A 430 6.88 11.99 12.49
C TYR A 430 6.97 13.38 11.89
N ARG A 431 7.73 14.27 12.55
CA ARG A 431 8.14 15.55 11.98
C ARG A 431 9.48 15.35 11.26
N ILE A 432 9.59 15.94 10.08
CA ILE A 432 10.80 15.97 9.28
C ILE A 432 11.32 17.40 9.22
N GLU A 433 12.59 17.56 9.50
CA GLU A 433 13.35 18.82 9.39
C GLU A 433 14.49 18.58 8.42
N TYR A 434 14.50 19.27 7.28
CA TYR A 434 15.61 19.28 6.32
C TYR A 434 16.63 20.32 6.77
N LYS A 435 17.94 20.01 6.64
CA LYS A 435 19.05 20.85 7.10
C LYS A 435 19.83 21.47 5.95
#